data_f3736ac8591874b9a5040c88c24f0766
#
_entry.id   f3736ac8591874b9a5040c88c24f0766
#
_cell.length_a   1.000
_cell.length_b   1.000
_cell.length_c   1.000
_cell.angle_alpha   90.00
_cell.angle_beta   90.00
_cell.angle_gamma   90.00
#
_symmetry.space_group_name_H-M   'P 1'
#
loop_
_entity.id
_entity.type
_entity.pdbx_description
1 polymer ?
#
loop_
_entity_poly.entity_id
_entity_poly.type
_entity_poly.pdbx_seq_one_letter_code
_entity_poly.pdbx_strand_id
1 'polypeptide(L)'
;METLGNEAGAVKRKGRRLGSKITRQRFLGAVAAGGAWITLSSTLGCERSPRAKAVASPARGEQPWAFRSRPDLRPPVVEVRTQAHGTATGYVFVSPKKEPGASGPSQDAPMIFDDSGQPVWFHPLQGDDEKDAFNFEVQSYKGETVLTWWEGHHTGFGQGEYVICDHSYKEITRVRAGNGYEGDHHEFLITPQDTALITIYSKVPMDLSSLGGPADSAVLDGIVQEVDIESGEVLFEWHSLEHVALEESYFEPPPDLKTSFDYLHINSIDVYDDEHLLISARRTSTVYKVDRKTGEVAWRLGGKKSDFAMGQGTRTDYQHDARHPDGIITIFDNGSVNGDVQSRGIVLKLDEDAMTASLLREYTHPDKIFSDTQGNVQVLPGGNMFMGWGSEPYFSEFSHDGKLIFDASFPPELESYRAFRFPWKGQPEDAPALVGESGPEDKVTLYVSWNGATEVTSWQVLAGSSPGKLEPVGSVPRKGFETALTLQTNEPYVAVKATDSSGRVLGTSKTLKQAG
;
A
#
# COMPACT_ATOMS: atom_id res chain seq x y z
N MET A 1 3.34 21.50 -74.54
CA MET A 1 4.75 21.79 -74.86
C MET A 1 5.49 21.26 -73.67
N GLU A 2 5.93 20.19 -73.84
CA GLU A 2 7.10 19.35 -74.09
C GLU A 2 7.53 18.76 -72.77
N THR A 3 7.34 17.50 -72.47
CA THR A 3 7.85 16.20 -72.94
C THR A 3 9.29 15.91 -72.61
N LEU A 4 9.45 14.66 -72.05
CA LEU A 4 10.63 13.77 -72.07
C LEU A 4 11.60 13.98 -70.88
N GLY A 5 12.13 12.96 -70.23
CA GLY A 5 12.01 11.54 -70.42
C GLY A 5 12.98 10.81 -69.48
N ASN A 6 12.66 9.61 -69.14
CA ASN A 6 13.40 8.39 -68.82
C ASN A 6 14.92 8.45 -68.58
N GLU A 7 15.40 7.80 -67.53
CA GLU A 7 16.09 6.52 -67.70
C GLU A 7 16.38 5.76 -66.38
N ALA A 8 16.28 4.47 -66.50
CA ALA A 8 16.44 3.46 -65.48
C ALA A 8 17.92 3.13 -65.21
N GLY A 9 18.22 2.73 -63.99
CA GLY A 9 19.52 2.16 -63.63
C GLY A 9 19.36 1.07 -62.56
N ALA A 10 19.12 -0.16 -63.04
CA ALA A 10 19.12 -1.35 -62.21
C ALA A 10 20.54 -1.84 -61.92
N VAL A 11 20.95 -2.01 -60.67
CA VAL A 11 22.12 -2.80 -60.28
C VAL A 11 21.69 -3.97 -59.40
N LYS A 12 21.74 -5.17 -60.01
CA LYS A 12 21.73 -6.47 -59.32
C LYS A 12 23.02 -6.68 -58.57
N ARG A 13 22.97 -7.06 -57.27
CA ARG A 13 24.04 -7.84 -56.66
C ARG A 13 23.49 -9.05 -55.92
N LYS A 14 24.16 -10.16 -56.24
CA LYS A 14 23.90 -11.56 -55.94
C LYS A 14 23.97 -11.89 -54.45
N GLY A 15 23.17 -12.89 -54.09
CA GLY A 15 23.10 -13.50 -52.80
C GLY A 15 24.31 -14.33 -52.36
N ARG A 16 24.33 -14.60 -51.06
CA ARG A 16 24.96 -15.81 -50.51
C ARG A 16 24.09 -16.31 -49.37
N ARG A 17 23.45 -17.45 -49.58
CA ARG A 17 22.89 -18.30 -48.54
C ARG A 17 24.04 -19.03 -47.84
N LEU A 18 24.04 -19.00 -46.49
CA LEU A 18 24.70 -20.03 -45.70
C LEU A 18 23.68 -20.59 -44.74
N GLY A 19 23.26 -21.82 -44.97
CA GLY A 19 22.47 -22.60 -44.05
C GLY A 19 23.38 -23.27 -43.03
N SER A 20 22.93 -23.37 -41.80
CA SER A 20 23.39 -24.39 -40.87
C SER A 20 22.18 -25.02 -40.19
N LYS A 21 21.95 -26.31 -40.54
CA LYS A 21 21.07 -27.23 -39.85
C LYS A 21 21.66 -27.54 -38.48
N ILE A 22 20.87 -27.44 -37.44
CA ILE A 22 21.14 -28.14 -36.17
C ILE A 22 19.99 -29.06 -35.86
N THR A 23 20.38 -30.28 -35.63
CA THR A 23 19.65 -31.53 -35.54
C THR A 23 18.84 -31.63 -34.25
N ARG A 24 17.59 -32.14 -34.39
CA ARG A 24 16.79 -32.68 -33.30
C ARG A 24 17.48 -33.96 -32.74
N GLN A 25 17.73 -33.96 -31.42
CA GLN A 25 17.90 -35.25 -30.72
C GLN A 25 16.74 -35.44 -29.75
N ARG A 26 16.00 -36.52 -30.03
CA ARG A 26 14.98 -37.12 -29.15
C ARG A 26 15.69 -37.83 -27.99
N PHE A 27 15.17 -37.63 -26.80
CA PHE A 27 15.35 -38.60 -25.70
C PHE A 27 13.95 -39.02 -25.19
N LEU A 28 13.63 -40.27 -25.42
CA LEU A 28 12.55 -41.02 -24.79
C LEU A 28 13.07 -41.64 -23.49
N GLY A 29 12.28 -41.60 -22.44
CA GLY A 29 12.55 -42.50 -21.31
C GLY A 29 11.69 -42.26 -20.09
N ALA A 30 10.70 -43.13 -19.96
CA ALA A 30 10.11 -43.76 -18.77
C ALA A 30 9.05 -43.04 -17.93
N VAL A 31 7.88 -43.64 -17.99
CA VAL A 31 6.66 -43.51 -17.18
C VAL A 31 6.92 -44.01 -15.75
N ALA A 32 6.50 -43.25 -14.74
CA ALA A 32 6.07 -43.79 -13.45
C ALA A 32 4.85 -43.03 -12.95
N ALA A 33 3.76 -43.74 -12.75
CA ALA A 33 2.48 -43.24 -12.27
C ALA A 33 2.56 -42.92 -10.76
N GLY A 34 2.08 -41.74 -10.38
CA GLY A 34 1.80 -41.38 -9.01
C GLY A 34 0.81 -40.22 -9.02
N GLY A 35 -0.48 -40.53 -8.81
CA GLY A 35 -1.53 -39.53 -8.75
C GLY A 35 -1.41 -38.67 -7.50
N ALA A 36 -1.19 -37.38 -7.70
CA ALA A 36 -1.48 -36.36 -6.71
C ALA A 36 -2.40 -35.34 -7.39
N TRP A 37 -3.58 -35.19 -6.84
CA TRP A 37 -4.50 -34.14 -7.23
C TRP A 37 -3.91 -32.81 -6.73
N ILE A 38 -3.33 -32.06 -7.66
CA ILE A 38 -2.96 -30.66 -7.39
C ILE A 38 -4.19 -29.85 -7.79
N THR A 39 -4.88 -29.33 -6.78
CA THR A 39 -5.81 -28.23 -6.97
C THR A 39 -4.97 -27.01 -7.36
N LEU A 40 -4.93 -26.69 -8.65
CA LEU A 40 -4.45 -25.37 -9.11
C LEU A 40 -5.50 -24.34 -8.70
N SER A 41 -5.30 -23.69 -7.57
CA SER A 41 -5.87 -22.39 -7.33
C SER A 41 -5.14 -21.42 -8.28
N SER A 42 -5.85 -21.01 -9.34
CA SER A 42 -5.38 -19.95 -10.24
C SER A 42 -5.49 -18.62 -9.52
N THR A 43 -4.43 -18.21 -8.83
CA THR A 43 -4.29 -16.86 -8.32
C THR A 43 -4.00 -15.94 -9.51
N LEU A 44 -5.02 -15.26 -9.99
CA LEU A 44 -4.93 -14.13 -10.91
C LEU A 44 -4.54 -12.86 -10.10
N GLY A 45 -3.39 -12.92 -9.44
CA GLY A 45 -2.70 -11.76 -8.93
C GLY A 45 -1.75 -11.20 -9.99
N CYS A 46 -1.33 -9.96 -9.87
CA CYS A 46 -0.28 -9.38 -10.72
C CYS A 46 0.80 -10.44 -11.00
N GLU A 47 0.87 -10.93 -12.25
CA GLU A 47 1.87 -11.94 -12.62
C GLU A 47 3.26 -11.36 -12.39
N ARG A 48 3.95 -11.88 -11.40
CA ARG A 48 5.38 -11.63 -11.19
C ARG A 48 6.16 -12.39 -12.24
N SER A 49 6.98 -11.69 -13.03
CA SER A 49 7.99 -12.35 -13.85
C SER A 49 8.91 -13.21 -12.96
N PRO A 50 9.39 -14.39 -13.42
CA PRO A 50 10.25 -15.25 -12.60
C PRO A 50 11.53 -14.49 -12.22
N ARG A 51 11.60 -14.08 -10.96
CA ARG A 51 12.75 -13.41 -10.34
C ARG A 51 14.02 -14.26 -10.48
N ALA A 52 15.08 -13.66 -11.03
CA ALA A 52 16.43 -14.16 -10.79
C ALA A 52 16.72 -13.98 -9.29
N LYS A 53 16.65 -15.07 -8.51
CA LYS A 53 16.93 -15.06 -7.08
C LYS A 53 18.37 -14.61 -6.84
N ALA A 54 18.55 -13.38 -6.36
CA ALA A 54 19.72 -13.10 -5.54
C ALA A 54 19.58 -13.96 -4.28
N VAL A 55 20.54 -14.87 -4.07
CA VAL A 55 20.58 -15.73 -2.88
C VAL A 55 20.98 -14.84 -1.71
N ALA A 56 19.99 -14.24 -1.06
CA ALA A 56 20.15 -13.73 0.29
C ALA A 56 20.11 -14.93 1.23
N SER A 57 21.06 -15.04 2.14
CA SER A 57 21.02 -16.02 3.22
C SER A 57 19.71 -15.88 3.98
N PRO A 58 19.06 -16.99 4.42
CA PRO A 58 17.80 -16.91 5.13
C PRO A 58 18.01 -16.12 6.42
N ALA A 59 17.50 -14.90 6.48
CA ALA A 59 17.26 -14.24 7.74
C ALA A 59 16.34 -15.17 8.55
N ARG A 60 16.64 -15.41 9.82
CA ARG A 60 15.74 -16.12 10.74
C ARG A 60 14.43 -15.39 10.69
N GLY A 61 13.33 -16.05 10.29
CA GLY A 61 11.99 -15.50 10.36
C GLY A 61 11.77 -14.99 11.78
N GLU A 62 11.72 -13.68 11.94
CA GLU A 62 11.53 -13.08 13.25
C GLU A 62 10.10 -13.34 13.70
N GLN A 63 9.97 -13.83 14.95
CA GLN A 63 8.66 -14.05 15.54
C GLN A 63 7.95 -12.68 15.68
N PRO A 64 6.63 -12.60 15.43
CA PRO A 64 5.89 -11.36 15.62
C PRO A 64 5.97 -10.89 17.09
N TRP A 65 5.64 -9.65 17.32
CA TRP A 65 5.46 -9.16 18.68
C TRP A 65 4.45 -10.01 19.44
N ALA A 66 4.74 -10.28 20.71
CA ALA A 66 3.85 -10.98 21.63
C ALA A 66 3.76 -10.19 22.94
N PHE A 67 2.54 -9.84 23.31
CA PHE A 67 2.26 -9.00 24.48
C PHE A 67 1.50 -9.79 25.54
N ARG A 68 1.90 -9.65 26.81
CA ARG A 68 1.20 -10.28 27.93
C ARG A 68 -0.15 -9.63 28.16
N SER A 69 -0.24 -8.32 28.06
CA SER A 69 -1.48 -7.56 28.24
C SER A 69 -2.44 -7.66 27.05
N ARG A 70 -1.94 -7.98 25.86
CA ARG A 70 -2.70 -8.14 24.60
C ARG A 70 -2.22 -9.34 23.80
N PRO A 71 -2.45 -10.57 24.32
CA PRO A 71 -2.02 -11.81 23.65
C PRO A 71 -2.76 -12.10 22.32
N ASP A 72 -3.84 -11.38 22.08
CA ASP A 72 -4.61 -11.37 20.84
C ASP A 72 -3.90 -10.66 19.69
N LEU A 73 -2.93 -9.77 19.97
CA LEU A 73 -2.20 -8.98 18.99
C LEU A 73 -0.84 -9.61 18.67
N ARG A 74 -0.59 -9.81 17.38
CA ARG A 74 0.67 -10.35 16.86
C ARG A 74 1.15 -9.54 15.64
N PRO A 75 1.42 -8.22 15.81
CA PRO A 75 1.94 -7.43 14.71
C PRO A 75 3.32 -7.90 14.28
N PRO A 76 3.69 -7.75 13.01
CA PRO A 76 5.04 -8.06 12.55
C PRO A 76 6.08 -7.16 13.24
N VAL A 77 7.31 -7.67 13.33
CA VAL A 77 8.45 -6.87 13.77
C VAL A 77 8.91 -5.99 12.61
N VAL A 78 9.17 -4.72 12.90
CA VAL A 78 9.77 -3.77 11.96
C VAL A 78 11.25 -3.64 12.30
N GLU A 79 12.14 -3.94 11.36
CA GLU A 79 13.57 -3.70 11.48
C GLU A 79 13.91 -2.29 11.01
N VAL A 80 14.47 -1.47 11.89
CA VAL A 80 14.98 -0.13 11.53
C VAL A 80 16.43 -0.27 11.07
N ARG A 81 16.66 -0.08 9.77
CA ARG A 81 17.95 -0.25 9.08
C ARG A 81 18.76 1.05 9.08
N THR A 82 18.08 2.18 8.94
CA THR A 82 18.67 3.51 9.09
C THR A 82 17.86 4.28 10.13
N GLN A 83 18.51 4.67 11.22
CA GLN A 83 17.87 5.42 12.30
C GLN A 83 17.41 6.79 11.82
N ALA A 84 16.21 7.19 12.25
CA ALA A 84 15.61 8.47 11.91
C ALA A 84 16.51 9.64 12.31
N HIS A 85 16.83 10.51 11.34
CA HIS A 85 17.60 11.72 11.56
C HIS A 85 17.14 12.83 10.61
N GLY A 86 16.49 13.85 11.17
CA GLY A 86 15.94 14.94 10.36
C GLY A 86 14.66 14.55 9.60
N THR A 87 13.98 13.49 10.04
CA THR A 87 12.70 13.03 9.53
C THR A 87 11.56 14.00 9.85
N ALA A 88 10.51 13.96 9.06
CA ALA A 88 9.28 14.65 9.40
C ALA A 88 8.67 14.06 10.69
N THR A 89 7.96 14.90 11.44
CA THR A 89 7.26 14.47 12.65
C THR A 89 6.08 13.57 12.30
N GLY A 90 5.94 12.46 13.01
CA GLY A 90 4.80 11.56 12.84
C GLY A 90 5.16 10.09 13.05
N TYR A 91 4.20 9.24 12.74
CA TYR A 91 4.31 7.79 12.77
C TYR A 91 4.25 7.24 11.35
N VAL A 92 4.64 5.98 11.17
CA VAL A 92 4.53 5.28 9.89
C VAL A 92 3.25 4.44 9.89
N PHE A 93 2.47 4.55 8.82
CA PHE A 93 1.20 3.88 8.59
C PHE A 93 1.36 2.87 7.47
N VAL A 94 1.01 1.62 7.73
CA VAL A 94 1.18 0.49 6.81
C VAL A 94 0.03 -0.51 6.98
N SER A 95 -0.21 -1.31 5.96
CA SER A 95 -1.07 -2.50 6.04
C SER A 95 -0.25 -3.72 5.69
N PRO A 96 0.51 -4.30 6.66
CA PRO A 96 1.26 -5.51 6.41
C PRO A 96 0.33 -6.64 6.00
N LYS A 97 0.69 -7.30 4.92
CA LYS A 97 0.05 -8.52 4.43
C LYS A 97 1.10 -9.48 3.90
N LYS A 98 0.76 -10.76 3.89
CA LYS A 98 1.64 -11.78 3.34
C LYS A 98 1.68 -11.70 1.82
N GLU A 99 2.87 -11.92 1.27
CA GLU A 99 3.01 -12.15 -0.16
C GLU A 99 2.14 -13.35 -0.60
N PRO A 100 1.63 -13.37 -1.86
CA PRO A 100 0.86 -14.51 -2.36
C PRO A 100 1.59 -15.84 -2.20
N GLY A 101 0.99 -16.77 -1.47
CA GLY A 101 1.54 -18.09 -1.17
C GLY A 101 2.52 -18.12 0.02
N ALA A 102 2.82 -17.00 0.63
CA ALA A 102 3.56 -16.96 1.89
C ALA A 102 2.67 -17.30 3.08
N SER A 103 3.28 -17.76 4.17
CA SER A 103 2.62 -18.01 5.45
C SER A 103 3.53 -17.57 6.58
N GLY A 104 2.96 -17.18 7.70
CA GLY A 104 3.73 -16.72 8.85
C GLY A 104 2.87 -16.51 10.08
N PRO A 105 3.47 -16.34 11.25
CA PRO A 105 2.75 -16.22 12.52
C PRO A 105 2.18 -14.82 12.79
N SER A 106 2.58 -13.79 12.03
CA SER A 106 2.04 -12.44 12.15
C SER A 106 0.63 -12.35 11.59
N GLN A 107 -0.15 -11.40 12.09
CA GLN A 107 -1.46 -11.07 11.57
C GLN A 107 -1.33 -10.01 10.46
N ASP A 108 -2.20 -10.10 9.47
CA ASP A 108 -2.34 -9.11 8.41
C ASP A 108 -3.36 -8.06 8.89
N ALA A 109 -2.98 -6.77 8.91
CA ALA A 109 -3.83 -5.73 9.51
C ALA A 109 -3.27 -4.31 9.34
N PRO A 110 -4.09 -3.25 9.44
CA PRO A 110 -3.60 -1.89 9.59
C PRO A 110 -2.72 -1.74 10.82
N MET A 111 -1.57 -1.08 10.66
CA MET A 111 -0.55 -0.91 11.70
C MET A 111 0.04 0.51 11.68
N ILE A 112 0.21 1.07 12.86
CA ILE A 112 0.99 2.30 13.10
C ILE A 112 2.23 1.90 13.91
N PHE A 113 3.41 2.36 13.49
CA PHE A 113 4.65 2.18 14.25
C PHE A 113 5.46 3.49 14.33
N ASP A 114 6.35 3.57 15.31
CA ASP A 114 7.23 4.73 15.53
C ASP A 114 8.61 4.56 14.85
N ASP A 115 9.42 5.61 14.90
CA ASP A 115 10.77 5.64 14.30
C ASP A 115 11.74 4.60 14.89
N SER A 116 11.39 3.94 15.98
CA SER A 116 12.15 2.82 16.56
C SER A 116 11.65 1.44 16.11
N GLY A 117 10.62 1.39 15.27
CA GLY A 117 9.97 0.15 14.81
C GLY A 117 9.01 -0.45 15.84
N GLN A 118 8.71 0.26 16.96
CA GLN A 118 7.75 -0.20 17.95
C GLN A 118 6.32 0.02 17.45
N PRO A 119 5.42 -0.99 17.58
CA PRO A 119 4.02 -0.77 17.28
C PRO A 119 3.41 0.29 18.21
N VAL A 120 2.58 1.14 17.63
CA VAL A 120 1.78 2.16 18.33
C VAL A 120 0.33 1.75 18.34
N TRP A 121 -0.17 1.27 17.22
CA TRP A 121 -1.52 0.74 17.04
C TRP A 121 -1.51 -0.42 16.06
N PHE A 122 -2.36 -1.41 16.32
CA PHE A 122 -2.53 -2.57 15.47
C PHE A 122 -3.97 -3.04 15.54
N HIS A 123 -4.60 -3.25 14.38
CA HIS A 123 -6.02 -3.57 14.26
C HIS A 123 -6.24 -4.84 13.45
N PRO A 124 -6.19 -6.04 14.07
CA PRO A 124 -6.52 -7.28 13.38
C PRO A 124 -7.92 -7.23 12.77
N LEU A 125 -8.02 -7.63 11.52
CA LEU A 125 -9.30 -7.68 10.82
C LEU A 125 -10.23 -8.70 11.48
N GLN A 126 -11.54 -8.40 11.50
CA GLN A 126 -12.52 -9.24 12.16
C GLN A 126 -13.22 -10.18 11.17
N GLY A 127 -13.48 -11.40 11.59
CA GLY A 127 -14.41 -12.36 10.98
C GLY A 127 -13.79 -13.35 10.02
N ASP A 128 -13.26 -12.93 8.90
CA ASP A 128 -12.74 -13.78 7.83
C ASP A 128 -11.20 -13.66 7.75
N ASP A 129 -10.50 -14.77 7.96
CA ASP A 129 -9.03 -14.81 7.90
C ASP A 129 -8.46 -14.61 6.47
N GLU A 130 -9.34 -14.58 5.45
CA GLU A 130 -8.95 -14.32 4.06
C GLU A 130 -9.08 -12.85 3.64
N LYS A 131 -9.50 -11.96 4.55
CA LYS A 131 -9.57 -10.52 4.28
C LYS A 131 -8.22 -9.85 4.39
N ASP A 132 -8.00 -8.90 3.50
CA ASP A 132 -6.85 -7.99 3.48
C ASP A 132 -7.27 -6.56 3.81
N ALA A 133 -6.31 -5.73 4.24
CA ALA A 133 -6.44 -4.28 4.34
C ALA A 133 -5.41 -3.60 3.44
N PHE A 134 -5.85 -2.51 2.78
CA PHE A 134 -5.00 -1.74 1.88
C PHE A 134 -5.18 -0.23 2.11
N ASN A 135 -4.21 0.57 1.67
CA ASN A 135 -4.26 2.03 1.72
C ASN A 135 -4.60 2.60 3.10
N PHE A 136 -3.90 2.11 4.14
CA PHE A 136 -4.07 2.62 5.49
C PHE A 136 -3.36 3.96 5.63
N GLU A 137 -4.13 5.01 5.80
CA GLU A 137 -3.62 6.37 5.86
C GLU A 137 -4.45 7.31 6.73
N VAL A 138 -3.98 8.54 6.86
CA VAL A 138 -4.68 9.63 7.53
C VAL A 138 -5.27 10.55 6.47
N GLN A 139 -6.57 10.81 6.56
CA GLN A 139 -7.28 11.74 5.69
C GLN A 139 -8.07 12.78 6.51
N SER A 140 -8.77 13.68 5.84
CA SER A 140 -9.71 14.63 6.46
C SER A 140 -11.13 14.28 6.04
N TYR A 141 -12.05 14.22 7.00
CA TYR A 141 -13.48 14.06 6.75
C TYR A 141 -14.27 14.99 7.65
N LYS A 142 -15.11 15.86 7.06
CA LYS A 142 -15.88 16.89 7.78
C LYS A 142 -15.00 17.80 8.66
N GLY A 143 -13.79 18.09 8.18
CA GLY A 143 -12.82 18.93 8.90
C GLY A 143 -12.09 18.24 10.05
N GLU A 144 -12.38 16.98 10.32
CA GLU A 144 -11.70 16.16 11.33
C GLU A 144 -10.66 15.24 10.69
N THR A 145 -9.58 14.99 11.42
CA THR A 145 -8.55 14.03 11.00
C THR A 145 -9.03 12.62 11.30
N VAL A 146 -9.04 11.76 10.28
CA VAL A 146 -9.54 10.39 10.35
C VAL A 146 -8.52 9.37 9.86
N LEU A 147 -8.69 8.10 10.25
CA LEU A 147 -8.01 6.96 9.66
C LEU A 147 -8.89 6.34 8.60
N THR A 148 -8.28 5.94 7.49
CA THR A 148 -8.98 5.27 6.40
C THR A 148 -8.22 4.06 5.90
N TRP A 149 -8.93 3.01 5.47
CA TRP A 149 -8.37 1.86 4.76
C TRP A 149 -9.47 1.14 3.98
N TRP A 150 -9.07 0.43 2.94
CA TRP A 150 -9.94 -0.55 2.30
C TRP A 150 -9.83 -1.90 3.04
N GLU A 151 -10.95 -2.63 3.13
CA GLU A 151 -11.04 -3.96 3.73
C GLU A 151 -11.89 -4.87 2.86
N GLY A 152 -11.35 -6.04 2.48
CA GLY A 152 -12.09 -6.97 1.65
C GLY A 152 -11.26 -8.16 1.15
N HIS A 153 -11.78 -8.84 0.13
CA HIS A 153 -11.10 -9.95 -0.53
C HIS A 153 -10.36 -9.47 -1.76
N HIS A 154 -9.15 -9.97 -1.95
CA HIS A 154 -8.25 -9.57 -3.01
C HIS A 154 -7.83 -10.78 -3.86
N THR A 155 -8.15 -10.75 -5.16
CA THR A 155 -7.77 -11.77 -6.15
C THR A 155 -7.24 -11.12 -7.45
N GLY A 156 -6.29 -10.17 -7.31
CA GLY A 156 -5.79 -9.35 -8.42
C GLY A 156 -6.50 -8.00 -8.55
N PHE A 157 -7.79 -7.95 -8.26
CA PHE A 157 -8.58 -6.75 -7.95
C PHE A 157 -9.40 -7.03 -6.69
N GLY A 158 -9.79 -5.96 -5.99
CA GLY A 158 -10.47 -6.04 -4.71
C GLY A 158 -11.98 -6.17 -4.84
N GLN A 159 -12.59 -6.78 -3.83
CA GLN A 159 -14.03 -6.78 -3.58
C GLN A 159 -14.24 -6.46 -2.11
N GLY A 160 -14.53 -5.20 -1.80
CA GLY A 160 -14.61 -4.75 -0.42
C GLY A 160 -15.17 -3.34 -0.23
N GLU A 161 -14.92 -2.81 0.94
CA GLU A 161 -15.46 -1.55 1.44
C GLU A 161 -14.34 -0.70 2.02
N TYR A 162 -14.61 0.60 2.15
CA TYR A 162 -13.65 1.56 2.70
C TYR A 162 -14.12 2.00 4.09
N VAL A 163 -13.23 1.87 5.05
CA VAL A 163 -13.49 2.17 6.47
C VAL A 163 -13.00 3.58 6.79
N ILE A 164 -13.79 4.33 7.55
CA ILE A 164 -13.41 5.63 8.11
C ILE A 164 -13.54 5.54 9.62
N CYS A 165 -12.43 5.79 10.35
CA CYS A 165 -12.38 5.78 11.81
C CYS A 165 -11.91 7.13 12.36
N ASP A 166 -12.41 7.49 13.55
CA ASP A 166 -11.97 8.68 14.27
C ASP A 166 -10.66 8.45 15.07
N HIS A 167 -10.23 9.47 15.77
CA HIS A 167 -9.03 9.45 16.61
C HIS A 167 -9.14 8.53 17.84
N SER A 168 -10.33 8.04 18.16
CA SER A 168 -10.57 7.02 19.20
C SER A 168 -10.55 5.60 18.65
N TYR A 169 -10.30 5.46 17.33
CA TYR A 169 -10.33 4.21 16.57
C TYR A 169 -11.73 3.60 16.45
N LYS A 170 -12.74 4.42 16.63
CA LYS A 170 -14.13 4.04 16.41
C LYS A 170 -14.49 4.26 14.94
N GLU A 171 -15.08 3.23 14.34
CA GLU A 171 -15.64 3.33 13.00
C GLU A 171 -16.75 4.39 12.94
N ILE A 172 -16.57 5.40 12.07
CA ILE A 172 -17.57 6.44 11.80
C ILE A 172 -18.56 5.93 10.77
N THR A 173 -18.03 5.40 9.65
CA THR A 173 -18.84 4.91 8.54
C THR A 173 -18.00 4.00 7.63
N ARG A 174 -18.71 3.31 6.72
CA ARG A 174 -18.13 2.58 5.59
C ARG A 174 -18.65 3.13 4.29
N VAL A 175 -17.75 3.29 3.31
CA VAL A 175 -18.08 3.69 1.96
C VAL A 175 -18.10 2.45 1.06
N ARG A 176 -19.08 2.39 0.16
CA ARG A 176 -19.26 1.31 -0.82
C ARG A 176 -19.35 1.88 -2.22
N ALA A 177 -18.95 1.09 -3.19
CA ALA A 177 -19.22 1.41 -4.58
C ALA A 177 -20.74 1.43 -4.85
N GLY A 178 -21.19 2.35 -5.68
CA GLY A 178 -22.57 2.44 -6.10
C GLY A 178 -22.86 1.61 -7.37
N ASN A 179 -24.08 1.74 -7.88
CA ASN A 179 -24.51 1.13 -9.16
C ASN A 179 -24.37 -0.39 -9.24
N GLY A 180 -24.27 -1.09 -8.08
CA GLY A 180 -24.15 -2.54 -8.00
C GLY A 180 -22.75 -3.08 -8.19
N TYR A 181 -21.74 -2.24 -8.13
CA TYR A 181 -20.33 -2.61 -8.16
C TYR A 181 -19.79 -2.92 -6.75
N GLU A 182 -18.60 -3.54 -6.72
CA GLU A 182 -17.79 -3.75 -5.52
C GLU A 182 -16.57 -2.83 -5.55
N GLY A 183 -16.23 -2.23 -4.40
CA GLY A 183 -15.08 -1.34 -4.27
C GLY A 183 -13.75 -2.08 -4.35
N ASP A 184 -12.82 -1.53 -5.12
CA ASP A 184 -11.48 -2.09 -5.31
C ASP A 184 -10.45 -1.43 -4.39
N HIS A 185 -9.37 -2.15 -4.07
CA HIS A 185 -8.37 -1.75 -3.09
C HIS A 185 -7.36 -0.70 -3.57
N HIS A 186 -7.32 -0.36 -4.87
CA HIS A 186 -6.24 0.45 -5.43
C HIS A 186 -6.31 1.92 -5.02
N GLU A 187 -7.51 2.48 -4.80
CA GLU A 187 -7.63 3.86 -4.33
C GLU A 187 -8.86 4.11 -3.46
N PHE A 188 -8.66 4.92 -2.43
CA PHE A 188 -9.69 5.56 -1.63
C PHE A 188 -9.24 6.96 -1.21
N LEU A 189 -9.78 7.99 -1.82
CA LEU A 189 -9.43 9.37 -1.55
C LEU A 189 -10.67 10.17 -1.14
N ILE A 190 -10.65 10.76 0.05
CA ILE A 190 -11.69 11.70 0.50
C ILE A 190 -11.37 13.08 -0.08
N THR A 191 -12.30 13.65 -0.82
CA THR A 191 -12.15 14.96 -1.43
C THR A 191 -12.38 16.09 -0.42
N PRO A 192 -11.96 17.33 -0.71
CA PRO A 192 -12.29 18.49 0.12
C PRO A 192 -13.79 18.79 0.27
N GLN A 193 -14.65 18.16 -0.54
CA GLN A 193 -16.11 18.26 -0.50
C GLN A 193 -16.74 17.14 0.33
N ASP A 194 -15.94 16.34 1.06
CA ASP A 194 -16.39 15.18 1.84
C ASP A 194 -17.05 14.08 0.99
N THR A 195 -16.67 13.96 -0.29
CA THR A 195 -16.99 12.84 -1.17
C THR A 195 -15.82 11.86 -1.24
N ALA A 196 -16.03 10.66 -1.75
CA ALA A 196 -15.01 9.63 -1.90
C ALA A 196 -14.74 9.30 -3.38
N LEU A 197 -13.48 9.38 -3.80
CA LEU A 197 -13.01 8.83 -5.07
C LEU A 197 -12.52 7.40 -4.82
N ILE A 198 -13.04 6.45 -5.60
CA ILE A 198 -12.77 5.02 -5.47
C ILE A 198 -12.53 4.36 -6.82
N THR A 199 -11.77 3.27 -6.80
CA THR A 199 -11.57 2.40 -7.96
C THR A 199 -12.51 1.20 -7.95
N ILE A 200 -12.84 0.71 -9.14
CA ILE A 200 -13.68 -0.46 -9.37
C ILE A 200 -13.15 -1.19 -10.60
N TYR A 201 -13.28 -2.51 -10.62
CA TYR A 201 -13.06 -3.31 -11.81
C TYR A 201 -14.31 -4.11 -12.18
N SER A 202 -14.76 -3.97 -13.42
CA SER A 202 -15.92 -4.68 -13.96
C SER A 202 -15.54 -5.54 -15.14
N LYS A 203 -16.00 -6.78 -15.14
CA LYS A 203 -15.75 -7.73 -16.24
C LYS A 203 -16.74 -7.51 -17.37
N VAL A 204 -16.25 -7.13 -18.56
CA VAL A 204 -17.06 -6.89 -19.76
C VAL A 204 -16.72 -7.94 -20.82
N PRO A 205 -17.70 -8.75 -21.30
CA PRO A 205 -17.48 -9.67 -22.41
C PRO A 205 -17.07 -8.92 -23.69
N MET A 206 -16.01 -9.37 -24.37
CA MET A 206 -15.47 -8.68 -25.54
C MET A 206 -14.71 -9.64 -26.45
N ASP A 207 -14.90 -9.47 -27.79
CA ASP A 207 -14.10 -10.15 -28.81
C ASP A 207 -12.71 -9.49 -28.91
N LEU A 208 -11.67 -10.24 -28.59
CA LEU A 208 -10.27 -9.78 -28.64
C LEU A 208 -9.50 -10.29 -29.86
N SER A 209 -10.20 -10.87 -30.88
CA SER A 209 -9.55 -11.45 -32.07
C SER A 209 -8.70 -10.45 -32.84
N SER A 210 -9.12 -9.18 -32.87
CA SER A 210 -8.37 -8.09 -33.53
C SER A 210 -7.01 -7.79 -32.88
N LEU A 211 -6.86 -8.17 -31.61
CA LEU A 211 -5.63 -8.01 -30.82
C LEU A 211 -4.88 -9.35 -30.65
N GLY A 212 -5.31 -10.40 -31.36
CA GLY A 212 -4.70 -11.72 -31.26
C GLY A 212 -5.18 -12.58 -30.09
N GLY A 213 -6.17 -12.12 -29.34
CA GLY A 213 -6.81 -12.84 -28.24
C GLY A 213 -8.01 -13.70 -28.68
N PRO A 214 -8.69 -14.37 -27.75
CA PRO A 214 -9.90 -15.14 -28.03
C PRO A 214 -11.11 -14.26 -28.37
N ALA A 215 -12.01 -14.78 -29.26
CA ALA A 215 -13.25 -14.09 -29.62
C ALA A 215 -14.27 -14.04 -28.45
N ASP A 216 -14.35 -15.13 -27.66
CA ASP A 216 -15.25 -15.23 -26.49
C ASP A 216 -14.53 -14.87 -25.20
N SER A 217 -13.86 -13.70 -25.16
CA SER A 217 -13.07 -13.26 -24.04
C SER A 217 -13.79 -12.20 -23.19
N ALA A 218 -13.07 -11.59 -22.28
CA ALA A 218 -13.54 -10.45 -21.50
C ALA A 218 -12.39 -9.50 -21.18
N VAL A 219 -12.74 -8.24 -21.01
CA VAL A 219 -11.85 -7.16 -20.59
C VAL A 219 -12.24 -6.72 -19.17
N LEU A 220 -11.28 -6.30 -18.37
CA LEU A 220 -11.56 -5.59 -17.13
C LEU A 220 -11.68 -4.10 -17.45
N ASP A 221 -12.90 -3.58 -17.30
CA ASP A 221 -13.15 -2.14 -17.32
C ASP A 221 -12.72 -1.54 -16.00
N GLY A 222 -11.72 -0.67 -16.03
CA GLY A 222 -11.32 0.13 -14.87
C GLY A 222 -12.27 1.31 -14.71
N ILE A 223 -12.95 1.38 -13.59
CA ILE A 223 -13.96 2.40 -13.31
C ILE A 223 -13.50 3.27 -12.16
N VAL A 224 -13.75 4.58 -12.27
CA VAL A 224 -13.62 5.54 -11.18
C VAL A 224 -15.02 6.02 -10.80
N GLN A 225 -15.35 5.93 -9.52
CA GLN A 225 -16.55 6.57 -8.97
C GLN A 225 -16.17 7.68 -7.99
N GLU A 226 -16.95 8.77 -8.02
CA GLU A 226 -17.07 9.71 -6.92
C GLU A 226 -18.40 9.45 -6.22
N VAL A 227 -18.34 9.16 -4.91
CA VAL A 227 -19.50 8.78 -4.10
C VAL A 227 -19.67 9.78 -2.96
N ASP A 228 -20.88 10.27 -2.76
CA ASP A 228 -21.22 11.02 -1.54
C ASP A 228 -21.19 10.07 -0.33
N ILE A 229 -20.33 10.36 0.64
CA ILE A 229 -20.06 9.45 1.78
C ILE A 229 -21.30 9.27 2.68
N GLU A 230 -22.15 10.29 2.80
CA GLU A 230 -23.31 10.22 3.69
C GLU A 230 -24.48 9.45 3.07
N SER A 231 -24.79 9.74 1.82
CA SER A 231 -25.96 9.18 1.12
C SER A 231 -25.66 7.90 0.35
N GLY A 232 -24.39 7.70 -0.04
CA GLY A 232 -23.99 6.63 -0.96
C GLY A 232 -24.38 6.91 -2.43
N GLU A 233 -24.78 8.15 -2.77
CA GLU A 233 -25.10 8.53 -4.15
C GLU A 233 -23.83 8.64 -5.00
N VAL A 234 -23.87 8.06 -6.21
CA VAL A 234 -22.79 8.20 -7.20
C VAL A 234 -22.94 9.55 -7.88
N LEU A 235 -21.97 10.41 -7.68
CA LEU A 235 -21.93 11.78 -8.25
C LEU A 235 -21.24 11.84 -9.60
N PHE A 236 -20.27 10.94 -9.82
CA PHE A 236 -19.52 10.80 -11.05
C PHE A 236 -19.11 9.34 -11.25
N GLU A 237 -19.14 8.88 -12.51
CA GLU A 237 -18.68 7.56 -12.91
C GLU A 237 -17.97 7.64 -14.25
N TRP A 238 -16.76 7.11 -14.32
CA TRP A 238 -15.93 7.10 -15.51
C TRP A 238 -15.53 5.67 -15.85
N HIS A 239 -15.70 5.28 -17.11
CA HIS A 239 -15.39 3.95 -17.62
C HIS A 239 -14.18 4.01 -18.56
N SER A 240 -13.14 3.28 -18.27
CA SER A 240 -11.92 3.27 -19.07
C SER A 240 -12.16 2.82 -20.51
N LEU A 241 -13.06 1.87 -20.74
CA LEU A 241 -13.39 1.35 -22.07
C LEU A 241 -14.03 2.38 -23.02
N GLU A 242 -14.60 3.46 -22.48
CA GLU A 242 -15.19 4.54 -23.27
C GLU A 242 -14.15 5.57 -23.74
N HIS A 243 -12.96 5.62 -23.09
CA HIS A 243 -12.00 6.72 -23.26
C HIS A 243 -10.58 6.26 -23.63
N VAL A 244 -10.21 5.01 -23.35
CA VAL A 244 -8.86 4.48 -23.55
C VAL A 244 -8.90 3.23 -24.40
N ALA A 245 -8.23 3.27 -25.56
CA ALA A 245 -8.19 2.14 -26.48
C ALA A 245 -7.35 0.97 -25.92
N LEU A 246 -7.77 -0.27 -26.19
CA LEU A 246 -7.07 -1.47 -25.73
C LEU A 246 -5.62 -1.54 -26.22
N GLU A 247 -5.35 -0.99 -27.42
CA GLU A 247 -4.01 -0.93 -28.04
C GLU A 247 -3.03 -0.02 -27.29
N GLU A 248 -3.52 0.83 -26.37
CA GLU A 248 -2.65 1.64 -25.50
C GLU A 248 -1.92 0.77 -24.47
N SER A 249 -2.45 -0.42 -24.15
CA SER A 249 -1.81 -1.38 -23.26
C SER A 249 -0.46 -1.87 -23.82
N TYR A 250 0.53 -2.02 -22.92
CA TYR A 250 1.79 -2.72 -23.23
C TYR A 250 1.66 -4.25 -23.10
N PHE A 251 0.53 -4.72 -22.59
CA PHE A 251 0.25 -6.14 -22.44
C PHE A 251 -0.58 -6.67 -23.62
N GLU A 252 -0.39 -7.93 -23.93
CA GLU A 252 -1.20 -8.64 -24.91
C GLU A 252 -2.41 -9.30 -24.22
N PRO A 253 -3.55 -9.50 -24.95
CA PRO A 253 -4.67 -10.26 -24.41
C PRO A 253 -4.24 -11.65 -23.97
N PRO A 254 -4.76 -12.15 -22.83
CA PRO A 254 -4.51 -13.52 -22.39
C PRO A 254 -4.95 -14.54 -23.45
N PRO A 255 -4.19 -15.62 -23.70
CA PRO A 255 -4.53 -16.60 -24.70
C PRO A 255 -5.66 -17.56 -24.28
N ASP A 256 -6.07 -17.53 -23.02
CA ASP A 256 -7.11 -18.40 -22.46
C ASP A 256 -8.41 -17.63 -22.17
N LEU A 257 -9.53 -18.39 -22.08
CA LEU A 257 -10.85 -17.82 -21.82
C LEU A 257 -11.17 -17.59 -20.34
N LYS A 258 -10.29 -17.99 -19.44
CA LYS A 258 -10.52 -17.87 -17.99
C LYS A 258 -10.04 -16.55 -17.44
N THR A 259 -9.02 -15.97 -18.08
CA THR A 259 -8.37 -14.74 -17.68
C THR A 259 -8.97 -13.59 -18.46
N SER A 260 -9.51 -12.59 -17.76
CA SER A 260 -9.94 -11.35 -18.38
C SER A 260 -8.73 -10.46 -18.72
N PHE A 261 -8.80 -9.76 -19.83
CA PHE A 261 -7.75 -8.83 -20.24
C PHE A 261 -7.81 -7.56 -19.36
N ASP A 262 -6.93 -7.47 -18.41
CA ASP A 262 -6.69 -6.27 -17.63
C ASP A 262 -5.75 -5.35 -18.42
N TYR A 263 -6.32 -4.52 -19.31
CA TYR A 263 -5.55 -3.75 -20.26
C TYR A 263 -5.01 -2.41 -19.73
N LEU A 264 -5.68 -1.86 -18.70
CA LEU A 264 -5.40 -0.52 -18.20
C LEU A 264 -4.75 -0.55 -16.81
N HIS A 265 -5.39 -1.18 -15.84
CA HIS A 265 -4.98 -1.33 -14.45
C HIS A 265 -4.80 0.02 -13.74
N ILE A 266 -5.93 0.65 -13.36
CA ILE A 266 -5.93 1.89 -12.56
C ILE A 266 -5.34 1.58 -11.19
N ASN A 267 -4.42 2.42 -10.72
CA ASN A 267 -3.79 2.20 -9.41
C ASN A 267 -3.70 3.45 -8.53
N SER A 268 -4.07 4.61 -9.03
CA SER A 268 -4.29 5.79 -8.20
C SER A 268 -5.20 6.80 -8.89
N ILE A 269 -5.91 7.57 -8.05
CA ILE A 269 -6.71 8.72 -8.44
C ILE A 269 -6.28 9.87 -7.54
N ASP A 270 -6.14 11.07 -8.12
CA ASP A 270 -5.92 12.30 -7.38
C ASP A 270 -6.79 13.42 -7.93
N VAL A 271 -7.04 14.44 -7.14
CA VAL A 271 -7.71 15.67 -7.59
C VAL A 271 -6.64 16.59 -8.20
N TYR A 272 -6.69 16.76 -9.53
CA TYR A 272 -5.74 17.64 -10.20
C TYR A 272 -6.07 19.13 -9.98
N ASP A 273 -7.33 19.46 -10.14
CA ASP A 273 -7.95 20.75 -9.86
C ASP A 273 -9.48 20.57 -9.68
N ASP A 274 -10.23 21.63 -9.51
CA ASP A 274 -11.69 21.56 -9.28
C ASP A 274 -12.46 20.88 -10.44
N GLU A 275 -11.90 20.88 -11.66
CA GLU A 275 -12.54 20.36 -12.86
C GLU A 275 -11.97 19.01 -13.33
N HIS A 276 -10.80 18.58 -12.84
CA HIS A 276 -10.10 17.43 -13.38
C HIS A 276 -9.61 16.46 -12.29
N LEU A 277 -9.61 15.17 -12.67
CA LEU A 277 -8.94 14.09 -11.94
C LEU A 277 -7.62 13.71 -12.62
N LEU A 278 -6.68 13.21 -11.83
CA LEU A 278 -5.46 12.56 -12.28
C LEU A 278 -5.61 11.06 -12.06
N ILE A 279 -5.55 10.24 -13.10
CA ILE A 279 -5.71 8.80 -13.03
C ILE A 279 -4.43 8.12 -13.52
N SER A 280 -3.78 7.33 -12.66
CA SER A 280 -2.62 6.52 -13.04
C SER A 280 -3.03 5.13 -13.46
N ALA A 281 -2.52 4.68 -14.60
CA ALA A 281 -2.79 3.36 -15.15
C ALA A 281 -1.49 2.61 -15.45
N ARG A 282 -1.31 1.46 -14.78
CA ARG A 282 -0.09 0.65 -14.79
C ARG A 282 0.22 0.08 -16.16
N ARG A 283 -0.76 -0.56 -16.80
CA ARG A 283 -0.51 -1.37 -18.02
C ARG A 283 -0.38 -0.54 -19.28
N THR A 284 -0.78 0.71 -19.23
CA THR A 284 -0.52 1.69 -20.29
C THR A 284 0.71 2.56 -19.99
N SER A 285 1.31 2.45 -18.81
CA SER A 285 2.41 3.32 -18.32
C SER A 285 2.07 4.80 -18.51
N THR A 286 0.81 5.17 -18.23
CA THR A 286 0.25 6.49 -18.53
C THR A 286 -0.44 7.08 -17.29
N VAL A 287 -0.32 8.39 -17.15
CA VAL A 287 -1.14 9.18 -16.24
C VAL A 287 -2.08 10.02 -17.10
N TYR A 288 -3.38 9.96 -16.81
CA TYR A 288 -4.44 10.64 -17.54
C TYR A 288 -4.99 11.80 -16.71
N LYS A 289 -5.15 12.97 -17.32
CA LYS A 289 -5.98 14.05 -16.77
C LYS A 289 -7.36 13.93 -17.38
N VAL A 290 -8.38 13.78 -16.54
CA VAL A 290 -9.75 13.50 -16.95
C VAL A 290 -10.66 14.61 -16.47
N ASP A 291 -11.46 15.18 -17.36
CA ASP A 291 -12.49 16.19 -17.05
C ASP A 291 -13.63 15.53 -16.25
N ARG A 292 -13.91 16.02 -15.05
CA ARG A 292 -14.93 15.45 -14.13
C ARG A 292 -16.36 15.65 -14.61
N LYS A 293 -16.61 16.53 -15.57
CA LYS A 293 -17.94 16.81 -16.06
C LYS A 293 -18.29 16.01 -17.30
N THR A 294 -17.30 15.81 -18.19
CA THR A 294 -17.51 15.16 -19.49
C THR A 294 -16.95 13.74 -19.56
N GLY A 295 -16.03 13.38 -18.68
CA GLY A 295 -15.26 12.13 -18.72
C GLY A 295 -14.13 12.15 -19.76
N GLU A 296 -14.00 13.18 -20.56
CA GLU A 296 -12.99 13.24 -21.62
C GLU A 296 -11.57 13.32 -21.05
N VAL A 297 -10.65 12.62 -21.73
CA VAL A 297 -9.23 12.71 -21.40
C VAL A 297 -8.65 14.00 -21.96
N ALA A 298 -8.33 14.95 -21.08
CA ALA A 298 -7.74 16.23 -21.44
C ALA A 298 -6.32 16.09 -21.99
N TRP A 299 -5.51 15.22 -21.32
CA TRP A 299 -4.17 14.86 -21.78
C TRP A 299 -3.68 13.53 -21.18
N ARG A 300 -2.64 12.99 -21.84
CA ARG A 300 -1.91 11.77 -21.45
C ARG A 300 -0.44 12.09 -21.17
N LEU A 301 0.07 11.72 -20.00
CA LEU A 301 1.48 11.84 -19.65
C LEU A 301 2.11 10.45 -19.66
N GLY A 302 3.07 10.20 -20.54
CA GLY A 302 3.72 8.91 -20.72
C GLY A 302 2.95 7.94 -21.63
N GLY A 303 3.33 6.68 -21.60
CA GLY A 303 2.71 5.63 -22.42
C GLY A 303 2.96 5.75 -23.93
N LYS A 304 2.16 4.98 -24.69
CA LYS A 304 2.24 4.94 -26.17
C LYS A 304 1.72 6.20 -26.86
N LYS A 305 0.80 6.92 -26.19
CA LYS A 305 0.11 8.09 -26.76
C LYS A 305 0.32 9.35 -25.92
N SER A 306 1.54 9.54 -25.37
CA SER A 306 1.86 10.75 -24.60
C SER A 306 1.62 12.02 -25.42
N ASP A 307 0.87 12.97 -24.85
CA ASP A 307 0.72 14.31 -25.39
C ASP A 307 1.93 15.20 -25.07
N PHE A 308 2.70 14.80 -24.05
CA PHE A 308 3.89 15.53 -23.62
C PHE A 308 5.16 15.06 -24.30
N ALA A 309 6.04 15.99 -24.66
CA ALA A 309 7.42 15.70 -24.94
C ALA A 309 8.14 15.33 -23.64
N MET A 310 8.42 14.04 -23.48
CA MET A 310 9.03 13.47 -22.27
C MET A 310 10.52 13.76 -22.25
N GLY A 311 10.98 14.64 -21.32
CA GLY A 311 12.37 14.96 -21.10
C GLY A 311 13.20 13.76 -20.59
N GLN A 312 14.50 13.97 -20.46
CA GLN A 312 15.38 12.93 -19.92
C GLN A 312 14.96 12.53 -18.49
N GLY A 313 14.79 11.24 -18.23
CA GLY A 313 14.45 10.68 -16.91
C GLY A 313 12.98 10.82 -16.51
N THR A 314 12.10 11.34 -17.38
CA THR A 314 10.66 11.54 -17.06
C THR A 314 9.78 10.35 -17.41
N ARG A 315 10.26 9.42 -18.25
CA ARG A 315 9.49 8.21 -18.59
C ARG A 315 9.42 7.27 -17.41
N THR A 316 8.27 6.66 -17.25
CA THR A 316 7.99 5.65 -16.22
C THR A 316 7.54 4.35 -16.88
N ASP A 317 7.81 3.24 -16.22
CA ASP A 317 7.32 1.93 -16.61
C ASP A 317 6.49 1.33 -15.46
N TYR A 318 5.23 0.97 -15.76
CA TYR A 318 4.31 0.28 -14.83
C TYR A 318 4.08 1.02 -13.51
N GLN A 319 4.16 2.34 -13.54
CA GLN A 319 4.13 3.24 -12.39
C GLN A 319 2.89 3.07 -11.51
N HIS A 320 3.03 3.51 -10.24
CA HIS A 320 1.96 3.62 -9.26
C HIS A 320 1.93 5.03 -8.65
N ASP A 321 0.81 5.34 -8.00
CA ASP A 321 0.65 6.47 -7.10
C ASP A 321 1.07 7.82 -7.70
N ALA A 322 0.47 8.18 -8.85
CA ALA A 322 0.63 9.53 -9.39
C ALA A 322 -0.19 10.53 -8.58
N ARG A 323 0.46 11.59 -8.08
CA ARG A 323 -0.16 12.65 -7.27
C ARG A 323 0.21 14.03 -7.81
N HIS A 324 -0.64 15.04 -7.50
CA HIS A 324 -0.44 16.42 -7.92
C HIS A 324 -0.34 17.41 -6.74
N PRO A 325 0.65 17.28 -5.84
CA PRO A 325 0.84 18.22 -4.76
C PRO A 325 1.48 19.52 -5.28
N ASP A 326 0.90 20.68 -4.93
CA ASP A 326 1.50 22.01 -5.15
C ASP A 326 1.99 22.29 -6.59
N GLY A 327 1.28 21.77 -7.62
CA GLY A 327 1.61 22.03 -9.03
C GLY A 327 2.81 21.24 -9.58
N ILE A 328 3.21 20.17 -8.91
CA ILE A 328 4.16 19.17 -9.40
C ILE A 328 3.46 17.82 -9.52
N ILE A 329 4.05 16.89 -10.28
CA ILE A 329 3.59 15.51 -10.31
C ILE A 329 4.61 14.63 -9.59
N THR A 330 4.16 13.84 -8.63
CA THR A 330 4.96 12.77 -8.03
C THR A 330 4.49 11.43 -8.53
N ILE A 331 5.40 10.49 -8.78
CA ILE A 331 5.09 9.16 -9.30
C ILE A 331 6.07 8.16 -8.69
N PHE A 332 5.58 7.00 -8.28
CA PHE A 332 6.39 5.83 -8.01
C PHE A 332 6.58 5.05 -9.32
N ASP A 333 7.77 5.15 -9.89
CA ASP A 333 8.17 4.44 -11.12
C ASP A 333 8.68 3.05 -10.72
N ASN A 334 7.91 2.01 -11.06
CA ASN A 334 8.28 0.62 -10.74
C ASN A 334 9.48 0.12 -11.54
N GLY A 335 9.81 0.80 -12.66
CA GLY A 335 10.91 0.42 -13.52
C GLY A 335 10.58 -0.75 -14.46
N SER A 336 11.60 -1.25 -15.14
CA SER A 336 11.44 -2.27 -16.17
C SER A 336 10.99 -3.62 -15.58
N VAL A 337 10.03 -4.27 -16.24
CA VAL A 337 9.59 -5.65 -15.89
C VAL A 337 10.70 -6.69 -15.92
N ASN A 338 11.82 -6.40 -16.58
CA ASN A 338 12.99 -7.30 -16.62
C ASN A 338 13.91 -7.11 -15.41
N GLY A 339 13.62 -6.12 -14.52
CA GLY A 339 14.42 -5.84 -13.33
C GLY A 339 15.81 -5.25 -13.61
N ASP A 340 16.05 -4.74 -14.81
CA ASP A 340 17.30 -4.07 -15.19
C ASP A 340 17.30 -2.57 -14.84
N VAL A 341 16.14 -2.00 -14.52
CA VAL A 341 15.95 -0.63 -14.03
C VAL A 341 15.30 -0.68 -12.65
N GLN A 342 16.01 -0.18 -11.63
CA GLN A 342 15.48 -0.14 -10.26
C GLN A 342 14.27 0.78 -10.15
N SER A 343 13.40 0.49 -9.17
CA SER A 343 12.28 1.37 -8.84
C SER A 343 12.77 2.68 -8.21
N ARG A 344 11.99 3.74 -8.41
CA ARG A 344 12.32 5.09 -7.93
C ARG A 344 11.08 5.93 -7.70
N GLY A 345 11.17 6.90 -6.81
CA GLY A 345 10.25 8.03 -6.75
C GLY A 345 10.73 9.14 -7.67
N ILE A 346 9.85 9.72 -8.48
CA ILE A 346 10.19 10.87 -9.32
C ILE A 346 9.27 12.06 -9.05
N VAL A 347 9.82 13.25 -9.25
CA VAL A 347 9.09 14.52 -9.17
C VAL A 347 9.22 15.22 -10.51
N LEU A 348 8.11 15.47 -11.15
CA LEU A 348 8.02 16.09 -12.46
C LEU A 348 7.42 17.49 -12.38
N LYS A 349 7.86 18.36 -13.27
CA LYS A 349 7.20 19.61 -13.61
C LYS A 349 6.62 19.50 -15.01
N LEU A 350 5.35 19.82 -15.15
CA LEU A 350 4.68 19.91 -16.44
C LEU A 350 4.61 21.38 -16.89
N ASP A 351 4.75 21.59 -18.18
CA ASP A 351 4.38 22.82 -18.88
C ASP A 351 3.28 22.42 -19.87
N GLU A 352 2.02 22.69 -19.48
CA GLU A 352 0.84 22.29 -20.27
C GLU A 352 0.69 23.15 -21.52
N ASP A 353 1.20 24.38 -21.53
CA ASP A 353 1.17 25.24 -22.73
C ASP A 353 2.14 24.73 -23.80
N ALA A 354 3.33 24.33 -23.40
CA ALA A 354 4.35 23.79 -24.27
C ALA A 354 4.28 22.25 -24.45
N MET A 355 3.40 21.58 -23.71
CA MET A 355 3.27 20.13 -23.65
C MET A 355 4.62 19.44 -23.41
N THR A 356 5.34 19.85 -22.35
CA THR A 356 6.64 19.28 -21.98
C THR A 356 6.66 18.83 -20.53
N ALA A 357 7.33 17.71 -20.26
CA ALA A 357 7.59 17.20 -18.93
C ALA A 357 9.09 17.24 -18.60
N SER A 358 9.44 17.75 -17.44
CA SER A 358 10.81 17.87 -16.94
C SER A 358 10.98 17.15 -15.63
N LEU A 359 12.08 16.40 -15.45
CA LEU A 359 12.44 15.78 -14.19
C LEU A 359 13.03 16.85 -13.26
N LEU A 360 12.40 17.06 -12.11
CA LEU A 360 12.93 17.93 -11.05
C LEU A 360 13.85 17.17 -10.11
N ARG A 361 13.42 15.97 -9.68
CA ARG A 361 14.15 15.12 -8.72
C ARG A 361 13.79 13.66 -8.92
N GLU A 362 14.71 12.80 -8.50
CA GLU A 362 14.49 11.37 -8.36
C GLU A 362 15.04 10.86 -7.02
N TYR A 363 14.43 9.82 -6.50
CA TYR A 363 14.78 9.17 -5.24
C TYR A 363 14.92 7.69 -5.48
N THR A 364 16.10 7.14 -5.21
CA THR A 364 16.43 5.74 -5.40
C THR A 364 17.00 5.14 -4.13
N HIS A 365 16.68 3.89 -3.86
CA HIS A 365 17.22 3.21 -2.68
C HIS A 365 18.67 2.79 -2.93
N PRO A 366 19.59 2.95 -1.93
CA PRO A 366 21.00 2.56 -2.08
C PRO A 366 21.19 1.08 -2.42
N ASP A 367 20.32 0.20 -1.93
CA ASP A 367 20.36 -1.24 -2.17
C ASP A 367 19.75 -1.65 -3.53
N LYS A 368 19.41 -0.68 -4.38
CA LYS A 368 18.86 -0.89 -5.72
C LYS A 368 17.60 -1.78 -5.71
N ILE A 369 16.62 -1.38 -4.93
CA ILE A 369 15.34 -2.08 -4.81
C ILE A 369 14.62 -2.07 -6.16
N PHE A 370 14.03 -3.20 -6.50
CA PHE A 370 13.13 -3.36 -7.63
C PHE A 370 11.80 -3.90 -7.12
N SER A 371 10.79 -3.04 -7.13
CA SER A 371 9.40 -3.37 -6.81
C SER A 371 8.60 -3.43 -8.09
N ASP A 372 8.19 -4.61 -8.52
CA ASP A 372 7.49 -4.80 -9.78
C ASP A 372 6.02 -4.35 -9.75
N THR A 373 5.46 -4.15 -8.56
CA THR A 373 4.07 -3.70 -8.36
C THR A 373 3.95 -2.84 -7.09
N GLN A 374 2.85 -2.09 -6.98
CA GLN A 374 2.53 -1.32 -5.78
C GLN A 374 3.53 -0.17 -5.54
N GLY A 375 3.49 0.43 -4.35
CA GLY A 375 4.40 1.50 -3.97
C GLY A 375 3.82 2.90 -4.10
N ASN A 376 4.40 3.85 -3.37
CA ASN A 376 3.95 5.23 -3.34
C ASN A 376 5.06 6.22 -3.02
N VAL A 377 4.80 7.50 -3.34
CA VAL A 377 5.67 8.64 -3.03
C VAL A 377 4.85 9.72 -2.35
N GLN A 378 5.12 10.00 -1.09
CA GLN A 378 4.46 11.05 -0.31
C GLN A 378 5.40 12.26 -0.13
N VAL A 379 4.93 13.46 -0.49
CA VAL A 379 5.60 14.71 -0.14
C VAL A 379 5.26 15.06 1.31
N LEU A 380 6.30 15.19 2.14
CA LEU A 380 6.13 15.52 3.55
C LEU A 380 6.28 17.03 3.81
N PRO A 381 5.68 17.55 4.89
CA PRO A 381 5.96 18.91 5.35
C PRO A 381 7.46 19.15 5.47
N GLY A 382 7.97 20.25 4.90
CA GLY A 382 9.40 20.54 4.86
C GLY A 382 10.13 20.01 3.62
N GLY A 383 9.45 19.28 2.74
CA GLY A 383 9.94 18.84 1.43
C GLY A 383 10.69 17.50 1.42
N ASN A 384 10.76 16.78 2.54
CA ASN A 384 11.19 15.39 2.55
C ASN A 384 10.22 14.52 1.75
N MET A 385 10.69 13.35 1.31
CA MET A 385 9.87 12.38 0.57
C MET A 385 9.82 11.07 1.34
N PHE A 386 8.61 10.56 1.60
CA PHE A 386 8.41 9.24 2.17
C PHE A 386 7.97 8.26 1.08
N MET A 387 8.58 7.08 1.06
CA MET A 387 8.32 6.07 0.05
C MET A 387 7.99 4.73 0.70
N GLY A 388 6.87 4.14 0.29
CA GLY A 388 6.59 2.72 0.43
C GLY A 388 7.06 2.00 -0.84
N TRP A 389 7.78 0.89 -0.69
CA TRP A 389 8.35 0.15 -1.82
C TRP A 389 7.46 -0.98 -2.34
N GLY A 390 6.16 -0.93 -2.02
CA GLY A 390 5.14 -1.82 -2.56
C GLY A 390 5.41 -3.30 -2.30
N SER A 391 5.64 -4.07 -3.36
CA SER A 391 5.92 -5.51 -3.27
C SER A 391 7.28 -5.84 -2.61
N GLU A 392 8.06 -4.84 -2.26
CA GLU A 392 9.27 -4.99 -1.44
C GLU A 392 8.99 -4.52 -0.01
N PRO A 393 9.54 -5.17 1.02
CA PRO A 393 9.16 -4.95 2.41
C PRO A 393 9.72 -3.66 3.03
N TYR A 394 10.08 -2.64 2.24
CA TYR A 394 10.82 -1.47 2.71
C TYR A 394 9.96 -0.21 2.80
N PHE A 395 10.35 0.68 3.73
CA PHE A 395 9.80 2.02 3.91
C PHE A 395 10.94 2.98 4.15
N SER A 396 11.00 4.07 3.38
CA SER A 396 12.16 4.97 3.43
C SER A 396 11.72 6.42 3.45
N GLU A 397 12.42 7.26 4.22
CA GLU A 397 12.32 8.72 4.11
C GLU A 397 13.62 9.27 3.56
N PHE A 398 13.49 10.15 2.58
CA PHE A 398 14.58 10.88 1.96
C PHE A 398 14.45 12.37 2.29
N SER A 399 15.57 13.02 2.57
CA SER A 399 15.61 14.47 2.59
C SER A 399 15.33 15.05 1.20
N HIS A 400 14.95 16.33 1.14
CA HIS A 400 14.67 17.02 -0.12
C HIS A 400 15.80 16.90 -1.17
N ASP A 401 17.06 16.79 -0.72
CA ASP A 401 18.23 16.61 -1.59
C ASP A 401 18.59 15.15 -1.92
N GLY A 402 17.69 14.20 -1.60
CA GLY A 402 17.79 12.79 -1.98
C GLY A 402 18.63 11.91 -1.06
N LYS A 403 19.02 12.39 0.13
CA LYS A 403 19.73 11.57 1.10
C LYS A 403 18.74 10.69 1.88
N LEU A 404 19.00 9.39 1.98
CA LEU A 404 18.28 8.47 2.84
C LEU A 404 18.50 8.86 4.33
N ILE A 405 17.43 9.21 5.06
CA ILE A 405 17.45 9.67 6.44
C ILE A 405 16.66 8.79 7.40
N PHE A 406 15.87 7.88 6.89
CA PHE A 406 15.21 6.79 7.62
C PHE A 406 15.00 5.63 6.67
N ASP A 407 15.20 4.41 7.16
CA ASP A 407 14.91 3.18 6.42
C ASP A 407 14.49 2.07 7.38
N ALA A 408 13.41 1.39 7.06
CA ALA A 408 12.91 0.28 7.84
C ALA A 408 12.30 -0.79 6.91
N SER A 409 12.18 -2.01 7.42
CA SER A 409 11.61 -3.11 6.65
C SER A 409 10.79 -4.06 7.50
N PHE A 410 9.84 -4.71 6.88
CA PHE A 410 9.24 -5.95 7.38
C PHE A 410 10.14 -7.16 7.11
N PRO A 411 9.85 -8.32 7.73
CA PRO A 411 10.32 -9.62 7.24
C PRO A 411 10.01 -9.83 5.76
N PRO A 412 10.87 -10.53 5.00
CA PRO A 412 10.77 -10.58 3.54
C PRO A 412 9.53 -11.28 2.98
N GLU A 413 8.75 -11.98 3.81
CA GLU A 413 7.47 -12.60 3.44
C GLU A 413 6.27 -11.64 3.53
N LEU A 414 6.50 -10.41 3.95
CA LEU A 414 5.46 -9.38 4.10
C LEU A 414 5.68 -8.23 3.14
N GLU A 415 4.58 -7.61 2.74
CA GLU A 415 4.56 -6.41 1.92
C GLU A 415 3.49 -5.45 2.44
N SER A 416 3.52 -4.18 1.99
CA SER A 416 2.45 -3.20 2.19
C SER A 416 2.21 -2.48 0.88
N TYR A 417 0.96 -2.44 0.43
CA TYR A 417 0.60 -1.80 -0.85
C TYR A 417 1.13 -0.39 -0.96
N ARG A 418 0.93 0.41 0.09
CA ARG A 418 1.50 1.75 0.30
C ARG A 418 2.00 1.88 1.74
N ALA A 419 2.82 2.88 1.99
CA ALA A 419 3.25 3.29 3.31
C ALA A 419 3.29 4.81 3.38
N PHE A 420 2.88 5.37 4.51
CA PHE A 420 2.78 6.81 4.70
C PHE A 420 3.39 7.25 6.03
N ARG A 421 3.72 8.52 6.14
CA ARG A 421 4.09 9.14 7.40
C ARG A 421 3.16 10.32 7.71
N PHE A 422 2.50 10.26 8.86
CA PHE A 422 1.58 11.33 9.30
C PHE A 422 1.77 11.62 10.79
N PRO A 423 1.58 12.87 11.23
CA PRO A 423 1.30 13.16 12.63
C PRO A 423 -0.04 12.54 13.02
N TRP A 424 -0.10 11.92 14.19
CA TRP A 424 -1.33 11.29 14.69
C TRP A 424 -1.43 11.44 16.20
N LYS A 425 -2.65 11.72 16.69
CA LYS A 425 -3.01 11.72 18.09
C LYS A 425 -4.17 10.77 18.32
N GLY A 426 -3.84 9.57 18.76
CA GLY A 426 -4.83 8.54 19.09
C GLY A 426 -5.17 8.55 20.58
N GLN A 427 -6.48 8.47 20.87
CA GLN A 427 -7.00 8.35 22.24
C GLN A 427 -8.10 7.28 22.25
N PRO A 428 -7.74 6.00 22.44
CA PRO A 428 -8.69 4.91 22.42
C PRO A 428 -9.79 5.08 23.47
N GLU A 429 -11.02 4.68 23.14
CA GLU A 429 -12.14 4.64 24.12
C GLU A 429 -11.97 3.52 25.14
N ASP A 430 -11.30 2.43 24.77
CA ASP A 430 -11.01 1.31 25.66
C ASP A 430 -10.09 1.72 26.80
N ALA A 431 -10.27 1.08 27.95
CA ALA A 431 -9.33 1.25 29.07
C ALA A 431 -7.98 0.59 28.76
N PRO A 432 -6.85 1.09 29.33
CA PRO A 432 -5.56 0.43 29.26
C PRO A 432 -5.66 -1.04 29.70
N ALA A 433 -5.07 -1.95 28.94
CA ALA A 433 -4.98 -3.36 29.26
C ALA A 433 -3.93 -3.58 30.36
N LEU A 434 -4.27 -4.38 31.37
CA LEU A 434 -3.41 -4.68 32.50
C LEU A 434 -3.50 -6.17 32.85
N VAL A 435 -2.35 -6.84 32.95
CA VAL A 435 -2.24 -8.18 33.53
C VAL A 435 -1.10 -8.22 34.55
N GLY A 436 -1.18 -9.15 35.50
CA GLY A 436 -0.19 -9.29 36.57
C GLY A 436 0.23 -10.75 36.75
N GLU A 437 1.49 -10.96 37.01
CA GLU A 437 2.09 -12.24 37.35
C GLU A 437 2.68 -12.18 38.75
N SER A 438 2.22 -13.06 39.65
CA SER A 438 2.75 -13.15 41.00
C SER A 438 4.14 -13.79 40.99
N GLY A 439 5.06 -13.18 41.70
CA GLY A 439 6.42 -13.66 41.90
C GLY A 439 6.73 -13.97 43.39
N PRO A 440 7.94 -14.40 43.71
CA PRO A 440 8.36 -14.65 45.09
C PRO A 440 8.45 -13.34 45.89
N GLU A 441 8.35 -13.43 47.23
CA GLU A 441 8.52 -12.27 48.16
C GLU A 441 7.54 -11.13 47.91
N ASP A 442 6.25 -11.45 47.73
CA ASP A 442 5.16 -10.46 47.47
C ASP A 442 5.46 -9.52 46.30
N LYS A 443 6.27 -9.94 45.35
CA LYS A 443 6.52 -9.23 44.10
C LYS A 443 5.45 -9.58 43.08
N VAL A 444 4.99 -8.57 42.38
CA VAL A 444 4.06 -8.69 41.24
C VAL A 444 4.69 -7.98 40.07
N THR A 445 4.77 -8.68 38.93
CA THR A 445 5.10 -8.03 37.66
C THR A 445 3.82 -7.70 36.92
N LEU A 446 3.61 -6.42 36.67
CA LEU A 446 2.49 -5.89 35.90
C LEU A 446 2.95 -5.61 34.47
N TYR A 447 2.12 -6.02 33.51
CA TYR A 447 2.29 -5.69 32.09
C TYR A 447 1.13 -4.80 31.69
N VAL A 448 1.44 -3.63 31.15
CA VAL A 448 0.44 -2.63 30.77
C VAL A 448 0.68 -2.13 29.36
N SER A 449 -0.38 -2.05 28.58
CA SER A 449 -0.40 -1.44 27.26
C SER A 449 -1.71 -0.70 27.01
N TRP A 450 -1.70 0.19 26.01
CA TRP A 450 -2.91 0.84 25.54
C TRP A 450 -2.77 1.06 24.03
N ASN A 451 -3.36 0.14 23.28
CA ASN A 451 -3.26 0.07 21.83
C ASN A 451 -3.79 1.36 21.18
N GLY A 452 -2.90 2.13 20.55
CA GLY A 452 -3.22 3.38 19.88
C GLY A 452 -3.11 4.66 20.73
N ALA A 453 -2.90 4.56 22.04
CA ALA A 453 -2.72 5.76 22.88
C ALA A 453 -1.35 6.41 22.62
N THR A 454 -1.32 7.56 21.96
CA THR A 454 -0.07 8.23 21.56
C THR A 454 0.48 9.20 22.60
N GLU A 455 -0.38 9.75 23.47
CA GLU A 455 0.01 10.80 24.42
C GLU A 455 0.44 10.29 25.80
N VAL A 456 0.39 8.97 26.02
CA VAL A 456 0.82 8.37 27.30
C VAL A 456 2.33 8.44 27.42
N THR A 457 2.82 9.09 28.48
CA THR A 457 4.25 9.18 28.79
C THR A 457 4.64 8.36 30.02
N SER A 458 3.69 8.10 30.94
CA SER A 458 3.96 7.30 32.12
C SER A 458 2.73 6.57 32.66
N TRP A 459 3.00 5.56 33.48
CA TRP A 459 2.02 4.75 34.17
C TRP A 459 2.11 4.98 35.67
N GLN A 460 1.06 5.54 36.28
CA GLN A 460 0.92 5.63 37.74
C GLN A 460 0.28 4.35 38.26
N VAL A 461 1.00 3.65 39.13
CA VAL A 461 0.52 2.40 39.73
C VAL A 461 -0.27 2.70 40.99
N LEU A 462 -1.42 2.05 41.12
CA LEU A 462 -2.31 2.12 42.26
C LEU A 462 -2.39 0.74 42.90
N ALA A 463 -2.40 0.70 44.27
CA ALA A 463 -2.65 -0.53 45.02
C ALA A 463 -3.56 -0.25 46.21
N GLY A 464 -4.27 -1.28 46.70
CA GLY A 464 -5.17 -1.11 47.84
C GLY A 464 -5.94 -2.35 48.25
N SER A 465 -6.58 -2.25 49.39
CA SER A 465 -7.29 -3.34 50.04
C SER A 465 -8.64 -3.71 49.40
N SER A 466 -9.19 -2.83 48.55
CA SER A 466 -10.43 -3.08 47.80
C SER A 466 -10.44 -2.26 46.51
N PRO A 467 -11.25 -2.63 45.48
CA PRO A 467 -11.32 -1.92 44.21
C PRO A 467 -11.65 -0.41 44.33
N GLY A 468 -12.35 -0.01 45.35
CA GLY A 468 -12.74 1.40 45.62
C GLY A 468 -11.75 2.16 46.53
N LYS A 469 -10.66 1.52 46.98
CA LYS A 469 -9.67 2.11 47.89
C LYS A 469 -8.24 1.83 47.37
N LEU A 470 -7.95 2.37 46.20
CA LEU A 470 -6.64 2.26 45.58
C LEU A 470 -5.89 3.60 45.75
N GLU A 471 -4.67 3.53 46.27
CA GLU A 471 -3.79 4.68 46.46
C GLU A 471 -2.57 4.56 45.55
N PRO A 472 -2.01 5.69 45.09
CA PRO A 472 -0.78 5.69 44.31
C PRO A 472 0.40 5.11 45.10
N VAL A 473 1.09 4.12 44.50
CA VAL A 473 2.27 3.47 45.10
C VAL A 473 3.55 3.70 44.29
N GLY A 474 3.45 4.26 43.09
CA GLY A 474 4.57 4.56 42.24
C GLY A 474 4.19 5.02 40.84
N SER A 475 5.19 5.43 40.07
CA SER A 475 5.02 5.76 38.65
C SER A 475 6.25 5.29 37.86
N VAL A 476 6.03 4.82 36.63
CA VAL A 476 7.11 4.43 35.72
C VAL A 476 6.89 5.05 34.34
N PRO A 477 7.96 5.44 33.63
CA PRO A 477 7.81 5.92 32.26
C PRO A 477 7.31 4.80 31.33
N ARG A 478 6.50 5.16 30.33
CA ARG A 478 6.09 4.24 29.26
C ARG A 478 7.32 3.76 28.49
N LYS A 479 7.35 2.46 28.15
CA LYS A 479 8.39 1.86 27.33
C LYS A 479 7.73 1.02 26.23
N GLY A 480 7.87 1.47 24.98
CA GLY A 480 7.30 0.78 23.83
C GLY A 480 5.78 0.61 23.88
N PHE A 481 5.29 -0.43 23.23
CA PHE A 481 3.86 -0.77 23.20
C PHE A 481 3.38 -1.30 24.57
N GLU A 482 4.10 -2.27 25.14
CA GLU A 482 3.82 -2.84 26.46
C GLU A 482 4.95 -2.50 27.44
N THR A 483 4.58 -1.96 28.60
CA THR A 483 5.52 -1.67 29.68
C THR A 483 5.40 -2.72 30.76
N ALA A 484 6.51 -3.41 31.09
CA ALA A 484 6.62 -4.30 32.24
C ALA A 484 7.15 -3.53 33.44
N LEU A 485 6.52 -3.66 34.58
CA LEU A 485 6.94 -3.07 35.85
C LEU A 485 6.78 -4.06 37.01
N THR A 486 7.71 -4.03 37.95
CA THR A 486 7.64 -4.86 39.16
C THR A 486 7.30 -4.01 40.36
N LEU A 487 6.30 -4.45 41.09
CA LEU A 487 5.82 -3.85 42.35
C LEU A 487 5.98 -4.86 43.48
N GLN A 488 6.43 -4.37 44.65
CA GLN A 488 6.38 -5.14 45.88
C GLN A 488 5.18 -4.66 46.68
N THR A 489 4.15 -5.49 46.83
CA THR A 489 2.93 -5.11 47.54
C THR A 489 2.17 -6.33 48.02
N ASN A 490 1.60 -6.21 49.22
CA ASN A 490 0.68 -7.20 49.80
C ASN A 490 -0.80 -6.78 49.57
N GLU A 491 -1.01 -5.67 48.89
CA GLU A 491 -2.37 -5.19 48.62
C GLU A 491 -3.04 -6.10 47.56
N PRO A 492 -4.27 -6.60 47.82
CA PRO A 492 -4.91 -7.57 46.93
C PRO A 492 -5.41 -6.99 45.61
N TYR A 493 -5.45 -5.67 45.45
CA TYR A 493 -5.98 -5.02 44.23
C TYR A 493 -4.97 -4.02 43.70
N VAL A 494 -4.77 -4.04 42.40
CA VAL A 494 -3.90 -3.11 41.67
C VAL A 494 -4.61 -2.55 40.42
N ALA A 495 -4.26 -1.35 40.03
CA ALA A 495 -4.64 -0.71 38.76
C ALA A 495 -3.53 0.21 38.28
N VAL A 496 -3.63 0.70 37.05
CA VAL A 496 -2.73 1.70 36.51
C VAL A 496 -3.51 2.87 35.90
N LYS A 497 -2.99 4.08 36.08
CA LYS A 497 -3.44 5.26 35.36
C LYS A 497 -2.41 5.62 34.29
N ALA A 498 -2.87 5.81 33.08
CA ALA A 498 -2.09 6.40 31.99
C ALA A 498 -2.03 7.92 32.18
N THR A 499 -0.85 8.51 32.13
CA THR A 499 -0.68 9.95 32.28
C THR A 499 0.14 10.54 31.13
N ASP A 500 -0.18 11.77 30.72
CA ASP A 500 0.59 12.53 29.75
C ASP A 500 1.79 13.24 30.39
N SER A 501 2.53 14.01 29.59
CA SER A 501 3.71 14.75 30.02
C SER A 501 3.42 15.85 31.07
N SER A 502 2.18 16.30 31.18
CA SER A 502 1.72 17.25 32.18
C SER A 502 1.27 16.59 33.49
N GLY A 503 1.18 15.26 33.53
CA GLY A 503 0.64 14.48 34.63
C GLY A 503 -0.90 14.35 34.62
N ARG A 504 -1.59 14.80 33.57
CA ARG A 504 -3.02 14.62 33.40
C ARG A 504 -3.31 13.14 33.16
N VAL A 505 -4.34 12.63 33.85
CA VAL A 505 -4.80 11.25 33.64
C VAL A 505 -5.59 11.18 32.32
N LEU A 506 -5.14 10.30 31.42
CA LEU A 506 -5.77 10.02 30.14
C LEU A 506 -6.77 8.84 30.22
N GLY A 507 -6.44 7.83 31.04
CA GLY A 507 -7.27 6.65 31.23
C GLY A 507 -6.83 5.85 32.45
N THR A 508 -7.69 4.92 32.88
CA THR A 508 -7.41 4.04 34.03
C THR A 508 -7.76 2.61 33.64
N SER A 509 -6.88 1.65 33.90
CA SER A 509 -7.15 0.23 33.66
C SER A 509 -8.29 -0.29 34.53
N LYS A 510 -8.85 -1.44 34.13
CA LYS A 510 -9.66 -2.22 35.08
C LYS A 510 -8.81 -2.61 36.28
N THR A 511 -9.44 -2.68 37.46
CA THR A 511 -8.77 -3.15 38.66
C THR A 511 -8.51 -4.65 38.57
N LEU A 512 -7.26 -5.06 38.76
CA LEU A 512 -6.83 -6.43 38.80
C LEU A 512 -6.81 -6.90 40.26
N LYS A 513 -7.44 -8.04 40.55
CA LYS A 513 -7.27 -8.77 41.81
C LYS A 513 -6.06 -9.68 41.67
N GLN A 514 -5.07 -9.53 42.53
CA GLN A 514 -3.91 -10.40 42.58
C GLN A 514 -4.32 -11.80 43.01
N ALA A 515 -3.75 -12.84 42.36
CA ALA A 515 -3.85 -14.19 42.87
C ALA A 515 -3.06 -14.27 44.19
N GLY A 516 -3.74 -14.57 45.29
CA GLY A 516 -3.14 -14.76 46.59
C GLY A 516 -2.30 -16.03 46.65
#